data_6d8130b4594f498a958f624ed4889a2f
#
_entry.id   6d8130b4594f498a958f624ed4889a2f
#
_cell.length_a   1.000
_cell.length_b   1.000
_cell.length_c   1.000
_cell.angle_alpha   90.00
_cell.angle_beta   90.00
_cell.angle_gamma   90.00
#
_symmetry.space_group_name_H-M   'P 1'
#
loop_
_entity.id
_entity.type
_entity.pdbx_description
1 polymer ?
#
loop_
_entity_poly.entity_id
_entity_poly.type
_entity_poly.pdbx_seq_one_letter_code
_entity_poly.pdbx_strand_id
1 'polypeptide(L)'
;HRTVFSWTAIISAYVDCGHAHKALQMYGLMLDEGIDPDSHTFVSLLKVCGSIQDLKLGKKLHSEAKEKGFLSDVFVGNSLITMYGRCGRVSDAEDVFLSMPSRDIISWNAMLLAFVDQCQGEKGLRLYRQMLEESKEPDSRTLMSILQALGGHIADMEKPMEKASDKDREFLNERDLEIGQALHAYAKRKGLLYDVFVGNALVSMYGKCGAIKEAESLLVASTRQDVVSWTSMLSACIEQNEGEKGLHYYMKMLGEGVNPDELTFVATFQACSILVDKQQRYGQSSKEISLEIAKALKIDFDKQGFSFDNIMANTLINVYGKCRAVVEAEELFAGIACPDVVTWSVMFSVYAESGLGDKASHLYKRIQAFHPGVILTEATLMSILKACCNTGNLDICEEIHFILTSANYDQIPSISATLIHAYGKCACMLDAFYLFDHLHAPDIVAWTSCC
;
A
#
# COMPACT_ATOMS: atom_id res chain seq x y z
N HIS A 1 23.19 23.44 -38.26
CA HIS A 1 23.50 23.93 -36.93
C HIS A 1 22.45 23.40 -35.97
N ARG A 2 22.89 22.71 -34.91
CA ARG A 2 21.99 22.28 -33.84
C ARG A 2 21.72 23.48 -32.92
N THR A 3 20.48 23.77 -32.70
CA THR A 3 20.03 24.86 -31.82
C THR A 3 19.53 24.33 -30.50
N VAL A 4 19.38 25.19 -29.49
CA VAL A 4 18.75 24.82 -28.20
C VAL A 4 17.42 24.10 -28.45
N PHE A 5 16.57 24.62 -29.37
CA PHE A 5 15.30 23.99 -29.73
C PHE A 5 15.43 22.56 -30.24
N SER A 6 16.45 22.26 -31.07
CA SER A 6 16.63 20.92 -31.62
C SER A 6 17.10 19.93 -30.54
N TRP A 7 17.95 20.38 -29.61
CA TRP A 7 18.39 19.58 -28.44
C TRP A 7 17.26 19.33 -27.45
N THR A 8 16.53 20.40 -27.09
CA THR A 8 15.37 20.27 -26.18
C THR A 8 14.30 19.35 -26.76
N ALA A 9 14.01 19.44 -28.06
CA ALA A 9 13.05 18.55 -28.72
C ALA A 9 13.47 17.07 -28.66
N ILE A 10 14.75 16.77 -28.89
CA ILE A 10 15.28 15.40 -28.82
C ILE A 10 15.24 14.89 -27.35
N ILE A 11 15.67 15.71 -26.39
CA ILE A 11 15.63 15.37 -24.97
C ILE A 11 14.18 15.07 -24.55
N SER A 12 13.23 15.96 -24.88
CA SER A 12 11.81 15.78 -24.55
C SER A 12 11.24 14.51 -25.20
N ALA A 13 11.58 14.22 -26.46
CA ALA A 13 11.12 13.00 -27.13
C ALA A 13 11.62 11.73 -26.41
N TYR A 14 12.89 11.70 -25.96
CA TYR A 14 13.39 10.56 -25.17
C TYR A 14 12.71 10.46 -23.81
N VAL A 15 12.42 11.59 -23.16
CA VAL A 15 11.67 11.64 -21.91
C VAL A 15 10.27 11.05 -22.08
N ASP A 16 9.56 11.47 -23.11
CA ASP A 16 8.18 11.04 -23.38
C ASP A 16 8.11 9.55 -23.79
N CYS A 17 9.19 9.02 -24.40
CA CYS A 17 9.34 7.59 -24.68
C CYS A 17 9.88 6.78 -23.49
N GLY A 18 10.08 7.35 -22.31
CA GLY A 18 10.59 6.66 -21.13
C GLY A 18 12.07 6.31 -21.18
N HIS A 19 12.84 6.84 -22.12
CA HIS A 19 14.28 6.56 -22.29
C HIS A 19 15.16 7.54 -21.51
N ALA A 20 15.05 7.52 -20.18
CA ALA A 20 15.74 8.44 -19.27
C ALA A 20 17.25 8.54 -19.51
N HIS A 21 17.94 7.41 -19.64
CA HIS A 21 19.39 7.39 -19.89
C HIS A 21 19.78 8.08 -21.20
N LYS A 22 19.00 7.90 -22.29
CA LYS A 22 19.26 8.55 -23.56
C LYS A 22 19.03 10.05 -23.47
N ALA A 23 17.98 10.48 -22.75
CA ALA A 23 17.73 11.90 -22.51
C ALA A 23 18.91 12.58 -21.81
N LEU A 24 19.46 11.94 -20.76
CA LEU A 24 20.64 12.45 -20.05
C LEU A 24 21.91 12.44 -20.92
N GLN A 25 22.09 11.43 -21.76
CA GLN A 25 23.18 11.40 -22.73
C GLN A 25 23.08 12.56 -23.74
N MET A 26 21.88 12.85 -24.25
CA MET A 26 21.68 14.00 -25.17
C MET A 26 21.95 15.33 -24.46
N TYR A 27 21.60 15.44 -23.17
CA TYR A 27 21.95 16.61 -22.37
C TYR A 27 23.47 16.79 -22.23
N GLY A 28 24.23 15.71 -21.96
CA GLY A 28 25.69 15.75 -21.95
C GLY A 28 26.27 16.26 -23.26
N LEU A 29 25.80 15.72 -24.39
CA LEU A 29 26.27 16.16 -25.74
C LEU A 29 25.89 17.62 -26.03
N MET A 30 24.72 18.11 -25.58
CA MET A 30 24.33 19.51 -25.67
C MET A 30 25.33 20.45 -24.99
N LEU A 31 25.76 20.07 -23.78
CA LEU A 31 26.76 20.82 -22.98
C LEU A 31 28.13 20.76 -23.64
N ASP A 32 28.54 19.60 -24.20
CA ASP A 32 29.83 19.42 -24.87
C ASP A 32 29.92 20.27 -26.15
N GLU A 33 28.79 20.52 -26.82
CA GLU A 33 28.69 21.46 -27.97
C GLU A 33 28.66 22.93 -27.51
N GLY A 34 28.70 23.21 -26.22
CA GLY A 34 28.67 24.58 -25.67
C GLY A 34 27.31 25.26 -25.79
N ILE A 35 26.24 24.48 -25.89
CA ILE A 35 24.88 25.02 -26.04
C ILE A 35 24.24 25.05 -24.62
N ASP A 36 23.89 26.25 -24.17
CA ASP A 36 23.26 26.48 -22.89
C ASP A 36 21.82 25.97 -22.87
N PRO A 37 21.40 25.19 -21.82
CA PRO A 37 20.03 24.74 -21.65
C PRO A 37 19.09 25.92 -21.32
N ASP A 38 17.89 25.87 -21.88
CA ASP A 38 16.79 26.79 -21.59
C ASP A 38 15.83 26.22 -20.51
N SER A 39 14.80 26.98 -20.14
CA SER A 39 13.81 26.55 -19.13
C SER A 39 13.10 25.24 -19.54
N HIS A 40 12.82 25.05 -20.82
CA HIS A 40 12.18 23.82 -21.32
C HIS A 40 13.09 22.59 -21.21
N THR A 41 14.40 22.78 -21.43
CA THR A 41 15.39 21.74 -21.21
C THR A 41 15.40 21.31 -19.73
N PHE A 42 15.40 22.29 -18.78
CA PHE A 42 15.33 22.01 -17.36
C PHE A 42 14.05 21.26 -16.97
N VAL A 43 12.89 21.68 -17.48
CA VAL A 43 11.60 20.97 -17.27
C VAL A 43 11.71 19.50 -17.67
N SER A 44 12.25 19.23 -18.87
CA SER A 44 12.41 17.85 -19.36
C SER A 44 13.37 17.03 -18.52
N LEU A 45 14.51 17.60 -18.11
CA LEU A 45 15.51 16.92 -17.28
C LEU A 45 15.02 16.64 -15.87
N LEU A 46 14.29 17.59 -15.23
CA LEU A 46 13.69 17.40 -13.92
C LEU A 46 12.61 16.30 -13.95
N LYS A 47 11.84 16.19 -15.05
CA LYS A 47 10.90 15.09 -15.27
C LYS A 47 11.61 13.73 -15.30
N VAL A 48 12.80 13.66 -15.96
CA VAL A 48 13.66 12.47 -15.95
C VAL A 48 14.10 12.14 -14.53
N CYS A 49 14.68 13.10 -13.80
CA CYS A 49 15.17 12.89 -12.44
C CYS A 49 14.07 12.35 -11.52
N GLY A 50 12.85 12.90 -11.63
CA GLY A 50 11.70 12.39 -10.89
C GLY A 50 11.29 10.97 -11.30
N SER A 51 11.43 10.59 -12.59
CA SER A 51 11.07 9.26 -13.06
C SER A 51 12.05 8.16 -12.62
N ILE A 52 13.36 8.48 -12.55
CA ILE A 52 14.41 7.55 -12.09
C ILE A 52 14.76 7.74 -10.62
N GLN A 53 14.10 8.67 -9.93
CA GLN A 53 14.33 9.03 -8.53
C GLN A 53 15.79 9.43 -8.21
N ASP A 54 16.49 10.05 -9.18
CA ASP A 54 17.85 10.55 -8.97
C ASP A 54 17.84 11.94 -8.31
N LEU A 55 17.77 11.92 -6.98
CA LEU A 55 17.78 13.14 -6.16
C LEU A 55 19.07 13.94 -6.32
N LYS A 56 20.22 13.28 -6.53
CA LYS A 56 21.53 13.95 -6.62
C LYS A 56 21.59 14.83 -7.87
N LEU A 57 21.19 14.28 -9.01
CA LEU A 57 21.09 15.03 -10.27
C LEU A 57 20.02 16.11 -10.19
N GLY A 58 18.85 15.80 -9.57
CA GLY A 58 17.76 16.76 -9.35
C GLY A 58 18.21 17.99 -8.56
N LYS A 59 18.97 17.82 -7.47
CA LYS A 59 19.54 18.94 -6.70
C LYS A 59 20.57 19.76 -7.50
N LYS A 60 21.39 19.10 -8.31
CA LYS A 60 22.33 19.78 -9.21
C LYS A 60 21.59 20.66 -10.19
N LEU A 61 20.57 20.12 -10.87
CA LEU A 61 19.73 20.88 -11.84
C LEU A 61 18.96 22.02 -11.16
N HIS A 62 18.50 21.84 -9.93
CA HIS A 62 17.88 22.92 -9.16
C HIS A 62 18.86 24.09 -8.91
N SER A 63 20.09 23.79 -8.53
CA SER A 63 21.13 24.81 -8.32
C SER A 63 21.46 25.53 -9.63
N GLU A 64 21.62 24.82 -10.72
CA GLU A 64 21.87 25.40 -12.06
C GLU A 64 20.70 26.28 -12.54
N ALA A 65 19.45 25.82 -12.34
CA ALA A 65 18.25 26.58 -12.67
C ALA A 65 18.17 27.88 -11.84
N LYS A 66 18.61 27.84 -10.58
CA LYS A 66 18.71 29.01 -9.69
C LYS A 66 19.75 30.01 -10.18
N GLU A 67 20.96 29.54 -10.52
CA GLU A 67 22.03 30.40 -11.05
C GLU A 67 21.64 31.07 -12.38
N LYS A 68 20.91 30.37 -13.23
CA LYS A 68 20.39 30.90 -14.52
C LYS A 68 19.12 31.74 -14.38
N GLY A 69 18.56 31.88 -13.17
CA GLY A 69 17.38 32.72 -12.89
C GLY A 69 16.04 32.10 -13.32
N PHE A 70 15.99 30.80 -13.60
CA PHE A 70 14.77 30.13 -14.06
C PHE A 70 13.78 29.75 -12.94
N LEU A 71 14.11 30.01 -11.66
CA LEU A 71 13.18 29.72 -10.55
C LEU A 71 11.92 30.60 -10.57
N SER A 72 11.92 31.69 -11.29
CA SER A 72 10.72 32.53 -11.52
C SER A 72 9.76 31.96 -12.56
N ASP A 73 10.21 30.96 -13.35
CA ASP A 73 9.39 30.25 -14.32
C ASP A 73 8.51 29.22 -13.63
N VAL A 74 7.18 29.36 -13.74
CA VAL A 74 6.20 28.47 -13.10
C VAL A 74 6.36 27.01 -13.57
N PHE A 75 6.72 26.78 -14.84
CA PHE A 75 6.93 25.41 -15.36
C PHE A 75 8.14 24.74 -14.73
N VAL A 76 9.22 25.47 -14.51
CA VAL A 76 10.41 24.97 -13.80
C VAL A 76 10.08 24.69 -12.34
N GLY A 77 9.36 25.61 -11.66
CA GLY A 77 8.90 25.45 -10.28
C GLY A 77 8.02 24.19 -10.13
N ASN A 78 7.02 24.01 -11.00
CA ASN A 78 6.14 22.85 -10.99
C ASN A 78 6.91 21.53 -11.20
N SER A 79 7.93 21.56 -12.08
CA SER A 79 8.77 20.39 -12.36
C SER A 79 9.69 20.05 -11.19
N LEU A 80 10.21 21.05 -10.48
CA LEU A 80 10.98 20.87 -9.25
C LEU A 80 10.13 20.26 -8.12
N ILE A 81 8.92 20.78 -7.89
CA ILE A 81 7.99 20.22 -6.90
C ILE A 81 7.70 18.75 -7.20
N THR A 82 7.38 18.44 -8.46
CA THR A 82 7.10 17.06 -8.90
C THR A 82 8.32 16.15 -8.74
N MET A 83 9.52 16.63 -9.11
CA MET A 83 10.77 15.88 -8.96
C MET A 83 11.06 15.58 -7.49
N TYR A 84 11.01 16.57 -6.61
CA TYR A 84 11.24 16.37 -5.19
C TYR A 84 10.19 15.47 -4.55
N GLY A 85 8.90 15.64 -4.89
CA GLY A 85 7.82 14.77 -4.43
C GLY A 85 8.08 13.30 -4.74
N ARG A 86 8.41 12.99 -6.02
CA ARG A 86 8.74 11.62 -6.46
C ARG A 86 10.02 11.06 -5.84
N CYS A 87 10.98 11.91 -5.48
CA CYS A 87 12.19 11.52 -4.74
C CYS A 87 11.96 11.41 -3.22
N GLY A 88 10.74 11.54 -2.71
CA GLY A 88 10.42 11.45 -1.29
C GLY A 88 10.90 12.65 -0.45
N ARG A 89 11.26 13.76 -1.10
CA ARG A 89 11.78 14.98 -0.45
C ARG A 89 10.73 16.08 -0.39
N VAL A 90 9.65 15.82 0.33
CA VAL A 90 8.49 16.73 0.42
C VAL A 90 8.88 18.09 1.00
N SER A 91 9.79 18.15 1.99
CA SER A 91 10.26 19.43 2.54
C SER A 91 10.96 20.31 1.49
N ASP A 92 11.80 19.70 0.63
CA ASP A 92 12.46 20.44 -0.46
C ASP A 92 11.42 20.91 -1.51
N ALA A 93 10.35 20.12 -1.75
CA ALA A 93 9.23 20.51 -2.61
C ALA A 93 8.43 21.68 -2.03
N GLU A 94 8.17 21.65 -0.71
CA GLU A 94 7.45 22.69 0.03
C GLU A 94 8.22 24.02 0.01
N ASP A 95 9.55 23.97 0.19
CA ASP A 95 10.43 25.15 0.09
C ASP A 95 10.37 25.78 -1.32
N VAL A 96 10.39 24.96 -2.37
CA VAL A 96 10.22 25.44 -3.75
C VAL A 96 8.85 26.08 -3.93
N PHE A 97 7.78 25.39 -3.51
CA PHE A 97 6.41 25.89 -3.62
C PHE A 97 6.22 27.25 -2.94
N LEU A 98 6.77 27.43 -1.72
CA LEU A 98 6.69 28.67 -0.96
C LEU A 98 7.52 29.81 -1.59
N SER A 99 8.63 29.47 -2.26
CA SER A 99 9.52 30.45 -2.91
C SER A 99 9.03 30.93 -4.27
N MET A 100 8.04 30.26 -4.88
CA MET A 100 7.50 30.63 -6.18
C MET A 100 6.80 32.00 -6.15
N PRO A 101 7.13 32.93 -7.05
CA PRO A 101 6.50 34.27 -7.10
C PRO A 101 5.01 34.21 -7.47
N SER A 102 4.62 33.23 -8.30
CA SER A 102 3.23 32.99 -8.67
C SER A 102 2.97 31.49 -8.73
N ARG A 103 1.78 31.07 -8.31
CA ARG A 103 1.33 29.69 -8.28
C ARG A 103 0.08 29.54 -9.12
N ASP A 104 0.11 28.63 -10.09
CA ASP A 104 -1.05 28.24 -10.87
C ASP A 104 -1.70 26.97 -10.28
N ILE A 105 -2.81 26.51 -10.86
CA ILE A 105 -3.50 25.29 -10.43
C ILE A 105 -2.59 24.06 -10.50
N ILE A 106 -1.64 24.02 -11.41
CA ILE A 106 -0.68 22.92 -11.58
C ILE A 106 0.30 22.90 -10.40
N SER A 107 0.75 24.08 -9.92
CA SER A 107 1.62 24.17 -8.73
C SER A 107 0.95 23.59 -7.50
N TRP A 108 -0.31 23.94 -7.27
CA TRP A 108 -1.11 23.44 -6.15
C TRP A 108 -1.31 21.93 -6.26
N ASN A 109 -1.68 21.43 -7.43
CA ASN A 109 -1.89 20.00 -7.67
C ASN A 109 -0.59 19.19 -7.53
N ALA A 110 0.55 19.72 -7.99
CA ALA A 110 1.85 19.07 -7.82
C ALA A 110 2.24 18.93 -6.34
N MET A 111 2.01 19.98 -5.54
CA MET A 111 2.30 19.95 -4.10
C MET A 111 1.35 19.04 -3.33
N LEU A 112 0.04 19.07 -3.67
CA LEU A 112 -0.95 18.15 -3.10
C LEU A 112 -0.57 16.68 -3.37
N LEU A 113 -0.19 16.37 -4.63
CA LEU A 113 0.22 15.02 -5.00
C LEU A 113 1.49 14.59 -4.24
N ALA A 114 2.46 15.50 -4.05
CA ALA A 114 3.66 15.21 -3.27
C ALA A 114 3.33 14.84 -1.80
N PHE A 115 2.34 15.48 -1.18
CA PHE A 115 1.87 15.09 0.15
C PHE A 115 1.16 13.73 0.15
N VAL A 116 0.32 13.46 -0.86
CA VAL A 116 -0.40 12.18 -1.01
C VAL A 116 0.58 11.02 -1.17
N ASP A 117 1.56 11.16 -2.06
CA ASP A 117 2.56 10.11 -2.35
C ASP A 117 3.42 9.75 -1.11
N GLN A 118 3.54 10.67 -0.16
CA GLN A 118 4.28 10.46 1.09
C GLN A 118 3.36 10.23 2.30
N CYS A 119 2.10 9.89 2.09
CA CYS A 119 1.12 9.61 3.14
C CYS A 119 0.95 10.75 4.17
N GLN A 120 1.16 12.02 3.75
CA GLN A 120 1.01 13.19 4.62
C GLN A 120 -0.36 13.86 4.42
N GLY A 121 -1.45 13.09 4.61
CA GLY A 121 -2.82 13.52 4.33
C GLY A 121 -3.23 14.81 5.03
N GLU A 122 -2.87 14.98 6.30
CA GLU A 122 -3.20 16.20 7.06
C GLU A 122 -2.58 17.46 6.45
N LYS A 123 -1.33 17.38 5.97
CA LYS A 123 -0.71 18.52 5.27
C LYS A 123 -1.38 18.81 3.94
N GLY A 124 -1.80 17.78 3.22
CA GLY A 124 -2.60 17.94 2.00
C GLY A 124 -3.90 18.70 2.26
N LEU A 125 -4.64 18.35 3.32
CA LEU A 125 -5.86 19.04 3.71
C LEU A 125 -5.62 20.50 4.12
N ARG A 126 -4.52 20.78 4.82
CA ARG A 126 -4.12 22.18 5.16
C ARG A 126 -3.79 22.98 3.90
N LEU A 127 -3.05 22.40 2.97
CA LEU A 127 -2.71 23.04 1.70
C LEU A 127 -3.97 23.33 0.86
N TYR A 128 -4.93 22.40 0.83
CA TYR A 128 -6.21 22.61 0.15
C TYR A 128 -6.99 23.78 0.75
N ARG A 129 -7.03 23.90 2.08
CA ARG A 129 -7.66 25.05 2.75
C ARG A 129 -6.99 26.36 2.34
N GLN A 130 -5.65 26.42 2.34
CA GLN A 130 -4.90 27.58 1.87
C GLN A 130 -5.23 27.94 0.42
N MET A 131 -5.34 26.91 -0.47
CA MET A 131 -5.74 27.10 -1.87
C MET A 131 -7.09 27.81 -1.99
N LEU A 132 -8.08 27.42 -1.16
CA LEU A 132 -9.41 28.05 -1.13
C LEU A 132 -9.34 29.48 -0.57
N GLU A 133 -8.52 29.74 0.45
CA GLU A 133 -8.28 31.08 1.01
C GLU A 133 -7.66 32.03 -0.04
N GLU A 134 -6.77 31.50 -0.90
CA GLU A 134 -6.21 32.24 -2.05
C GLU A 134 -7.19 32.33 -3.24
N SER A 135 -8.47 31.93 -3.06
CA SER A 135 -9.52 31.98 -4.09
C SER A 135 -9.17 31.22 -5.37
N LYS A 136 -8.39 30.15 -5.27
CA LYS A 136 -8.10 29.26 -6.40
C LYS A 136 -9.20 28.21 -6.50
N GLU A 137 -9.78 28.05 -7.68
CA GLU A 137 -10.82 27.04 -7.92
C GLU A 137 -10.21 25.64 -8.08
N PRO A 138 -10.62 24.64 -7.26
CA PRO A 138 -10.22 23.25 -7.44
C PRO A 138 -10.73 22.66 -8.76
N ASP A 139 -9.88 21.91 -9.44
CA ASP A 139 -10.23 21.10 -10.60
C ASP A 139 -10.41 19.60 -10.24
N SER A 140 -10.67 18.74 -11.23
CA SER A 140 -10.78 17.29 -11.02
C SER A 140 -9.55 16.68 -10.36
N ARG A 141 -8.34 17.14 -10.73
CA ARG A 141 -7.08 16.64 -10.17
C ARG A 141 -6.91 17.04 -8.72
N THR A 142 -7.26 18.30 -8.40
CA THR A 142 -7.29 18.78 -7.01
C THR A 142 -8.20 17.91 -6.16
N LEU A 143 -9.43 17.65 -6.64
CA LEU A 143 -10.40 16.83 -5.92
C LEU A 143 -9.89 15.40 -5.71
N MET A 144 -9.33 14.79 -6.74
CA MET A 144 -8.74 13.45 -6.62
C MET A 144 -7.65 13.40 -5.54
N SER A 145 -6.68 14.34 -5.60
CA SER A 145 -5.58 14.39 -4.63
C SER A 145 -6.08 14.58 -3.21
N ILE A 146 -7.08 15.44 -2.99
CA ILE A 146 -7.65 15.67 -1.66
C ILE A 146 -8.45 14.48 -1.16
N LEU A 147 -9.22 13.83 -2.01
CA LEU A 147 -9.96 12.60 -1.64
C LEU A 147 -8.99 11.45 -1.29
N GLN A 148 -7.88 11.34 -2.03
CA GLN A 148 -6.81 10.39 -1.69
C GLN A 148 -6.10 10.76 -0.38
N ALA A 149 -5.82 12.05 -0.15
CA ALA A 149 -5.25 12.53 1.11
C ALA A 149 -6.14 12.20 2.30
N LEU A 150 -7.45 12.41 2.17
CA LEU A 150 -8.45 12.06 3.18
C LEU A 150 -8.43 10.55 3.47
N GLY A 151 -8.49 9.73 2.43
CA GLY A 151 -8.43 8.28 2.56
C GLY A 151 -7.10 7.78 3.15
N GLY A 152 -5.98 8.43 2.84
CA GLY A 152 -4.68 8.14 3.46
C GLY A 152 -4.62 8.52 4.94
N HIS A 153 -5.21 9.66 5.31
CA HIS A 153 -5.32 10.11 6.70
C HIS A 153 -6.10 9.10 7.55
N ILE A 154 -7.22 8.60 7.04
CA ILE A 154 -8.02 7.56 7.71
C ILE A 154 -7.22 6.27 7.90
N ALA A 155 -6.53 5.80 6.86
CA ALA A 155 -5.72 4.59 6.92
C ALA A 155 -4.52 4.70 7.89
N ASP A 156 -3.93 5.89 8.03
CA ASP A 156 -2.86 6.13 9.01
C ASP A 156 -3.37 6.13 10.46
N MET A 157 -4.62 6.56 10.68
CA MET A 157 -5.27 6.53 11.99
C MET A 157 -5.70 5.13 12.43
N GLU A 158 -5.86 4.19 11.51
CA GLU A 158 -6.16 2.78 11.82
C GLU A 158 -4.93 2.00 12.30
N LYS A 159 -3.72 2.52 12.07
CA LYS A 159 -2.50 1.94 12.64
C LYS A 159 -2.52 2.05 14.16
N PRO A 160 -2.06 1.01 14.90
CA PRO A 160 -2.06 1.03 16.36
C PRO A 160 -1.16 2.16 16.88
N MET A 161 -1.76 3.31 17.14
CA MET A 161 -1.13 4.39 17.90
C MET A 161 -1.37 4.10 19.39
N GLU A 162 -0.31 3.91 20.16
CA GLU A 162 -0.34 3.59 21.58
C GLU A 162 -1.13 4.56 22.49
N LYS A 163 -1.70 5.65 21.95
CA LYS A 163 -2.31 6.73 22.75
C LYS A 163 -3.68 7.25 22.27
N ALA A 164 -4.25 6.79 21.16
CA ALA A 164 -5.57 7.25 20.72
C ALA A 164 -6.68 6.35 21.25
N SER A 165 -7.68 6.92 21.93
CA SER A 165 -8.87 6.17 22.39
C SER A 165 -9.81 5.86 21.22
N ASP A 166 -10.63 4.81 21.34
CA ASP A 166 -11.63 4.45 20.31
C ASP A 166 -12.59 5.60 20.01
N LYS A 167 -12.89 6.45 21.00
CA LYS A 167 -13.71 7.66 20.82
C LYS A 167 -13.03 8.74 19.97
N ASP A 168 -11.71 8.88 20.09
CA ASP A 168 -10.97 9.85 19.27
C ASP A 168 -10.96 9.42 17.80
N ARG A 169 -10.88 8.10 17.53
CA ARG A 169 -10.97 7.54 16.18
C ARG A 169 -12.34 7.74 15.55
N GLU A 170 -13.41 7.48 16.30
CA GLU A 170 -14.79 7.68 15.84
C GLU A 170 -15.05 9.15 15.49
N PHE A 171 -14.62 10.09 16.32
CA PHE A 171 -14.73 11.54 16.07
C PHE A 171 -13.95 11.99 14.81
N LEU A 172 -12.77 11.44 14.58
CA LEU A 172 -11.96 11.79 13.40
C LEU A 172 -12.57 11.23 12.11
N ASN A 173 -13.09 10.02 12.15
CA ASN A 173 -13.80 9.42 11.01
C ASN A 173 -15.06 10.20 10.64
N GLU A 174 -15.83 10.69 11.63
CA GLU A 174 -16.99 11.56 11.38
C GLU A 174 -16.58 12.88 10.71
N ARG A 175 -15.52 13.52 11.19
CA ARG A 175 -14.99 14.76 10.60
C ARG A 175 -14.53 14.55 9.15
N ASP A 176 -13.81 13.47 8.88
CA ASP A 176 -13.31 13.18 7.55
C ASP A 176 -14.43 12.81 6.59
N LEU A 177 -15.49 12.16 7.10
CA LEU A 177 -16.72 11.91 6.35
C LEU A 177 -17.46 13.22 5.99
N GLU A 178 -17.56 14.17 6.92
CA GLU A 178 -18.16 15.50 6.66
C GLU A 178 -17.38 16.26 5.57
N ILE A 179 -16.05 16.25 5.63
CA ILE A 179 -15.21 16.86 4.60
C ILE A 179 -15.44 16.16 3.25
N GLY A 180 -15.48 14.83 3.23
CA GLY A 180 -15.78 14.05 2.04
C GLY A 180 -17.15 14.37 1.43
N GLN A 181 -18.19 14.51 2.25
CA GLN A 181 -19.53 14.92 1.81
C GLN A 181 -19.54 16.35 1.23
N ALA A 182 -18.79 17.26 1.83
CA ALA A 182 -18.64 18.63 1.30
C ALA A 182 -17.95 18.64 -0.07
N LEU A 183 -16.88 17.83 -0.25
CA LEU A 183 -16.20 17.66 -1.53
C LEU A 183 -17.10 17.01 -2.58
N HIS A 184 -17.89 16.01 -2.19
CA HIS A 184 -18.89 15.40 -3.07
C HIS A 184 -19.94 16.43 -3.53
N ALA A 185 -20.48 17.23 -2.61
CA ALA A 185 -21.43 18.29 -2.93
C ALA A 185 -20.80 19.36 -3.86
N TYR A 186 -19.51 19.69 -3.65
CA TYR A 186 -18.77 20.58 -4.54
C TYR A 186 -18.62 19.96 -5.95
N ALA A 187 -18.18 18.71 -6.05
CA ALA A 187 -18.05 17.99 -7.32
C ALA A 187 -19.36 17.95 -8.08
N LYS A 188 -20.47 17.70 -7.38
CA LYS A 188 -21.83 17.70 -7.97
C LYS A 188 -22.21 19.07 -8.54
N ARG A 189 -21.98 20.15 -7.80
CA ARG A 189 -22.29 21.53 -8.25
C ARG A 189 -21.50 21.95 -9.48
N LYS A 190 -20.22 21.51 -9.55
CA LYS A 190 -19.31 21.84 -10.66
C LYS A 190 -19.43 20.87 -11.84
N GLY A 191 -20.28 19.86 -11.78
CA GLY A 191 -20.44 18.85 -12.82
C GLY A 191 -19.25 17.89 -12.94
N LEU A 192 -18.38 17.82 -11.93
CA LEU A 192 -17.16 17.00 -11.94
C LEU A 192 -17.43 15.52 -11.64
N LEU A 193 -18.66 15.16 -11.27
CA LEU A 193 -19.06 13.76 -11.07
C LEU A 193 -19.11 12.95 -12.38
N TYR A 194 -19.11 13.61 -13.55
CA TYR A 194 -18.99 12.94 -14.84
C TYR A 194 -17.56 12.48 -15.13
N ASP A 195 -16.58 12.98 -14.37
CA ASP A 195 -15.20 12.51 -14.40
C ASP A 195 -15.11 11.21 -13.61
N VAL A 196 -14.85 10.10 -14.30
CA VAL A 196 -14.76 8.75 -13.72
C VAL A 196 -13.72 8.69 -12.61
N PHE A 197 -12.61 9.41 -12.75
CA PHE A 197 -11.55 9.43 -11.73
C PHE A 197 -12.00 10.08 -10.43
N VAL A 198 -12.78 11.18 -10.50
CA VAL A 198 -13.38 11.81 -9.31
C VAL A 198 -14.40 10.88 -8.67
N GLY A 199 -15.25 10.22 -9.47
CA GLY A 199 -16.22 9.24 -9.01
C GLY A 199 -15.54 8.09 -8.25
N ASN A 200 -14.50 7.49 -8.81
CA ASN A 200 -13.74 6.40 -8.20
C ASN A 200 -13.04 6.84 -6.91
N ALA A 201 -12.46 8.04 -6.88
CA ALA A 201 -11.85 8.59 -5.67
C ALA A 201 -12.89 8.81 -4.54
N LEU A 202 -14.10 9.26 -4.89
CA LEU A 202 -15.20 9.39 -3.93
C LEU A 202 -15.66 8.03 -3.39
N VAL A 203 -15.79 7.01 -4.26
CA VAL A 203 -16.15 5.64 -3.84
C VAL A 203 -15.10 5.10 -2.87
N SER A 204 -13.81 5.25 -3.19
CA SER A 204 -12.72 4.82 -2.32
C SER A 204 -12.73 5.57 -0.98
N MET A 205 -12.92 6.89 -0.98
CA MET A 205 -13.00 7.69 0.25
C MET A 205 -14.17 7.27 1.12
N TYR A 206 -15.38 7.12 0.56
CA TYR A 206 -16.55 6.65 1.31
C TYR A 206 -16.36 5.24 1.87
N GLY A 207 -15.69 4.37 1.11
CA GLY A 207 -15.32 3.03 1.56
C GLY A 207 -14.49 3.08 2.83
N LYS A 208 -13.41 3.87 2.83
CA LYS A 208 -12.53 4.05 3.99
C LYS A 208 -13.23 4.68 5.20
N CYS A 209 -14.18 5.58 4.96
CA CYS A 209 -15.02 6.14 6.04
C CYS A 209 -16.13 5.18 6.53
N GLY A 210 -16.27 3.98 5.99
CA GLY A 210 -17.35 3.04 6.34
C GLY A 210 -18.72 3.39 5.76
N ALA A 211 -18.80 4.39 4.91
CA ALA A 211 -20.04 4.88 4.30
C ALA A 211 -20.38 4.13 2.99
N ILE A 212 -20.55 2.80 3.09
CA ILE A 212 -20.75 1.90 1.93
C ILE A 212 -21.99 2.26 1.11
N LYS A 213 -23.07 2.73 1.74
CA LYS A 213 -24.31 3.10 1.04
C LYS A 213 -24.11 4.30 0.11
N GLU A 214 -23.33 5.28 0.54
CA GLU A 214 -22.94 6.44 -0.23
C GLU A 214 -22.05 6.05 -1.41
N ALA A 215 -21.08 5.16 -1.18
CA ALA A 215 -20.23 4.58 -2.23
C ALA A 215 -21.07 3.83 -3.28
N GLU A 216 -22.04 3.01 -2.85
CA GLU A 216 -22.95 2.27 -3.73
C GLU A 216 -23.81 3.22 -4.56
N SER A 217 -24.36 4.29 -3.95
CA SER A 217 -25.19 5.27 -4.65
C SER A 217 -24.41 5.99 -5.77
N LEU A 218 -23.12 6.25 -5.55
CA LEU A 218 -22.23 6.83 -6.56
C LEU A 218 -21.95 5.85 -7.71
N LEU A 219 -21.66 4.59 -7.38
CA LEU A 219 -21.44 3.56 -8.39
C LEU A 219 -22.66 3.40 -9.30
N VAL A 220 -23.88 3.35 -8.72
CA VAL A 220 -25.13 3.24 -9.48
C VAL A 220 -25.44 4.50 -10.29
N ALA A 221 -25.12 5.69 -9.77
CA ALA A 221 -25.34 6.96 -10.46
C ALA A 221 -24.32 7.23 -11.59
N SER A 222 -23.19 6.52 -11.60
CA SER A 222 -22.17 6.66 -12.65
C SER A 222 -22.69 6.14 -13.98
N THR A 223 -22.57 6.97 -15.02
CA THR A 223 -22.98 6.63 -16.40
C THR A 223 -22.01 5.70 -17.10
N ARG A 224 -20.78 5.55 -16.58
CA ARG A 224 -19.72 4.68 -17.07
C ARG A 224 -19.08 3.97 -15.89
N GLN A 225 -19.41 2.72 -15.73
CA GLN A 225 -18.78 1.84 -14.74
C GLN A 225 -17.66 1.07 -15.44
N ASP A 226 -16.43 1.44 -15.15
CA ASP A 226 -15.24 0.73 -15.64
C ASP A 226 -14.71 -0.25 -14.58
N VAL A 227 -13.67 -1.02 -14.92
CA VAL A 227 -13.05 -1.97 -13.99
C VAL A 227 -12.57 -1.29 -12.70
N VAL A 228 -12.07 -0.05 -12.78
CA VAL A 228 -11.57 0.70 -11.63
C VAL A 228 -12.71 1.07 -10.67
N SER A 229 -13.88 1.45 -11.20
CA SER A 229 -15.08 1.75 -10.40
C SER A 229 -15.53 0.54 -9.57
N TRP A 230 -15.58 -0.63 -10.20
CA TRP A 230 -15.96 -1.88 -9.53
C TRP A 230 -14.91 -2.33 -8.52
N THR A 231 -13.62 -2.25 -8.88
CA THR A 231 -12.53 -2.62 -7.98
C THR A 231 -12.46 -1.69 -6.77
N SER A 232 -12.73 -0.38 -6.94
CA SER A 232 -12.83 0.57 -5.82
C SER A 232 -13.97 0.20 -4.87
N MET A 233 -15.12 -0.25 -5.38
CA MET A 233 -16.24 -0.70 -4.55
C MET A 233 -15.94 -2.01 -3.83
N LEU A 234 -15.27 -2.95 -4.49
CA LEU A 234 -14.77 -4.19 -3.88
C LEU A 234 -13.82 -3.87 -2.72
N SER A 235 -12.83 -3.00 -2.96
CA SER A 235 -11.88 -2.56 -1.93
C SER A 235 -12.59 -1.90 -0.75
N ALA A 236 -13.59 -1.06 -1.01
CA ALA A 236 -14.41 -0.46 0.04
C ALA A 236 -15.10 -1.51 0.92
N CYS A 237 -15.66 -2.56 0.32
CA CYS A 237 -16.26 -3.67 1.07
C CYS A 237 -15.23 -4.46 1.89
N ILE A 238 -14.01 -4.64 1.38
CA ILE A 238 -12.93 -5.34 2.06
C ILE A 238 -12.46 -4.53 3.29
N GLU A 239 -12.24 -3.24 3.14
CA GLU A 239 -11.85 -2.34 4.23
C GLU A 239 -12.86 -2.35 5.38
N GLN A 240 -14.15 -2.49 5.07
CA GLN A 240 -15.22 -2.62 6.05
C GLN A 240 -15.50 -4.06 6.49
N ASN A 241 -14.60 -4.98 6.14
CA ASN A 241 -14.74 -6.39 6.49
C ASN A 241 -16.08 -7.03 6.01
N GLU A 242 -16.63 -6.55 4.87
CA GLU A 242 -17.91 -6.97 4.27
C GLU A 242 -17.68 -7.91 3.08
N GLY A 243 -17.00 -9.05 3.31
CA GLY A 243 -16.59 -9.99 2.25
C GLY A 243 -17.73 -10.51 1.39
N GLU A 244 -18.92 -10.76 1.97
CA GLU A 244 -20.11 -11.22 1.23
C GLU A 244 -20.59 -10.17 0.22
N LYS A 245 -20.61 -8.91 0.61
CA LYS A 245 -20.95 -7.81 -0.29
C LYS A 245 -19.89 -7.64 -1.38
N GLY A 246 -18.59 -7.80 -1.03
CA GLY A 246 -17.52 -7.79 -2.03
C GLY A 246 -17.76 -8.82 -3.12
N LEU A 247 -18.03 -10.08 -2.78
CA LEU A 247 -18.36 -11.12 -3.76
C LEU A 247 -19.61 -10.82 -4.57
N HIS A 248 -20.63 -10.22 -3.94
CA HIS A 248 -21.83 -9.77 -4.65
C HIS A 248 -21.50 -8.72 -5.72
N TYR A 249 -20.64 -7.73 -5.43
CA TYR A 249 -20.22 -6.73 -6.42
C TYR A 249 -19.36 -7.32 -7.53
N TYR A 250 -18.52 -8.31 -7.24
CA TYR A 250 -17.80 -9.05 -8.27
C TYR A 250 -18.77 -9.75 -9.25
N MET A 251 -19.77 -10.44 -8.75
CA MET A 251 -20.79 -11.08 -9.58
C MET A 251 -21.60 -10.07 -10.41
N LYS A 252 -21.91 -8.91 -9.82
CA LYS A 252 -22.60 -7.83 -10.51
C LYS A 252 -21.77 -7.22 -11.63
N MET A 253 -20.45 -7.02 -11.39
CA MET A 253 -19.49 -6.58 -12.39
C MET A 253 -19.46 -7.50 -13.61
N LEU A 254 -19.42 -8.83 -13.39
CA LEU A 254 -19.48 -9.83 -14.45
C LEU A 254 -20.82 -9.77 -15.20
N GLY A 255 -21.92 -9.58 -14.48
CA GLY A 255 -23.27 -9.44 -15.05
C GLY A 255 -23.42 -8.22 -15.96
N GLU A 256 -22.71 -7.12 -15.68
CA GLU A 256 -22.65 -5.91 -16.51
C GLU A 256 -21.64 -6.05 -17.67
N GLY A 257 -20.99 -7.21 -17.83
CA GLY A 257 -20.04 -7.49 -18.91
C GLY A 257 -18.68 -6.80 -18.76
N VAL A 258 -18.32 -6.34 -17.57
CA VAL A 258 -17.01 -5.75 -17.30
C VAL A 258 -16.02 -6.85 -16.94
N ASN A 259 -14.92 -6.96 -17.70
CA ASN A 259 -13.88 -7.95 -17.43
C ASN A 259 -13.05 -7.57 -16.22
N PRO A 260 -12.84 -8.48 -15.26
CA PRO A 260 -11.93 -8.28 -14.12
C PRO A 260 -10.48 -8.09 -14.58
N ASP A 261 -9.74 -7.28 -13.86
CA ASP A 261 -8.27 -7.19 -13.95
C ASP A 261 -7.59 -7.92 -12.78
N GLU A 262 -6.26 -7.93 -12.75
CA GLU A 262 -5.48 -8.57 -11.69
C GLU A 262 -5.83 -8.03 -10.30
N LEU A 263 -6.03 -6.72 -10.17
CA LEU A 263 -6.40 -6.09 -8.89
C LEU A 263 -7.81 -6.51 -8.45
N THR A 264 -8.74 -6.66 -9.39
CA THR A 264 -10.09 -7.16 -9.10
C THR A 264 -10.03 -8.58 -8.53
N PHE A 265 -9.19 -9.46 -9.08
CA PHE A 265 -9.03 -10.82 -8.55
C PHE A 265 -8.40 -10.81 -7.17
N VAL A 266 -7.35 -10.01 -6.94
CA VAL A 266 -6.74 -9.85 -5.60
C VAL A 266 -7.80 -9.42 -4.59
N ALA A 267 -8.59 -8.39 -4.90
CA ALA A 267 -9.66 -7.91 -4.04
C ALA A 267 -10.72 -8.99 -3.80
N THR A 268 -11.09 -9.75 -4.82
CA THR A 268 -12.10 -10.81 -4.69
C THR A 268 -11.59 -11.97 -3.82
N PHE A 269 -10.32 -12.37 -3.93
CA PHE A 269 -9.72 -13.35 -3.03
C PHE A 269 -9.64 -12.83 -1.59
N GLN A 270 -9.33 -11.55 -1.38
CA GLN A 270 -9.38 -10.96 -0.04
C GLN A 270 -10.81 -10.98 0.53
N ALA A 271 -11.83 -10.74 -0.29
CA ALA A 271 -13.24 -10.87 0.13
C ALA A 271 -13.58 -12.32 0.54
N CYS A 272 -13.06 -13.33 -0.18
CA CYS A 272 -13.19 -14.74 0.22
C CYS A 272 -12.53 -15.01 1.57
N SER A 273 -11.33 -14.45 1.83
CA SER A 273 -10.63 -14.58 3.09
C SER A 273 -11.46 -14.04 4.27
N ILE A 274 -12.06 -12.84 4.09
CA ILE A 274 -12.94 -12.22 5.08
C ILE A 274 -14.20 -13.07 5.34
N LEU A 275 -14.76 -13.66 4.29
CA LEU A 275 -15.91 -14.53 4.40
C LEU A 275 -15.62 -15.74 5.30
N VAL A 276 -14.45 -16.37 5.14
CA VAL A 276 -14.00 -17.48 6.00
C VAL A 276 -13.92 -17.05 7.46
N ASP A 277 -13.34 -15.89 7.75
CA ASP A 277 -13.16 -15.38 9.11
C ASP A 277 -14.50 -15.09 9.81
N LYS A 278 -15.44 -14.45 9.12
CA LYS A 278 -16.80 -14.19 9.66
C LYS A 278 -17.59 -15.47 9.89
N GLN A 279 -17.44 -16.44 9.03
CA GLN A 279 -18.20 -17.69 9.08
C GLN A 279 -17.61 -18.74 10.04
N GLN A 280 -16.48 -18.49 10.66
CA GLN A 280 -15.98 -19.36 11.77
C GLN A 280 -17.04 -19.57 12.88
N ARG A 281 -18.04 -18.68 12.96
CA ARG A 281 -19.19 -18.81 13.88
C ARG A 281 -20.27 -19.80 13.41
N TYR A 282 -20.26 -20.23 12.12
CA TYR A 282 -21.36 -21.02 11.51
C TYR A 282 -20.97 -22.45 11.08
N GLY A 283 -19.73 -22.90 11.33
CA GLY A 283 -19.33 -24.32 11.17
C GLY A 283 -18.58 -24.66 9.88
N GLN A 284 -18.28 -25.96 9.72
CA GLN A 284 -17.33 -26.51 8.73
C GLN A 284 -17.81 -26.37 7.28
N SER A 285 -19.11 -26.40 7.02
CA SER A 285 -19.70 -26.28 5.66
C SER A 285 -19.37 -24.96 4.96
N SER A 286 -19.11 -23.92 5.73
CA SER A 286 -18.81 -22.58 5.22
C SER A 286 -17.41 -22.47 4.60
N LYS A 287 -16.44 -23.18 5.19
CA LYS A 287 -15.05 -23.22 4.67
C LYS A 287 -14.96 -23.96 3.34
N GLU A 288 -15.76 -25.01 3.19
CA GLU A 288 -15.84 -25.77 1.95
C GLU A 288 -16.41 -24.90 0.81
N ILE A 289 -17.46 -24.12 1.08
CA ILE A 289 -18.03 -23.20 0.10
C ILE A 289 -17.01 -22.12 -0.30
N SER A 290 -16.33 -21.52 0.66
CA SER A 290 -15.31 -20.49 0.37
C SER A 290 -14.13 -21.06 -0.40
N LEU A 291 -13.75 -22.30 -0.13
CA LEU A 291 -12.72 -23.01 -0.89
C LEU A 291 -13.14 -23.24 -2.34
N GLU A 292 -14.37 -23.69 -2.58
CA GLU A 292 -14.90 -23.89 -3.93
C GLU A 292 -15.00 -22.57 -4.71
N ILE A 293 -15.41 -21.47 -4.06
CA ILE A 293 -15.39 -20.15 -4.67
C ILE A 293 -13.97 -19.76 -5.05
N ALA A 294 -12.99 -19.92 -4.15
CA ALA A 294 -11.59 -19.60 -4.41
C ALA A 294 -11.01 -20.42 -5.57
N LYS A 295 -11.35 -21.72 -5.66
CA LYS A 295 -10.95 -22.59 -6.77
C LYS A 295 -11.58 -22.15 -8.10
N ALA A 296 -12.86 -21.77 -8.11
CA ALA A 296 -13.54 -21.27 -9.29
C ALA A 296 -12.91 -19.96 -9.78
N LEU A 297 -12.64 -19.03 -8.87
CA LEU A 297 -11.96 -17.77 -9.18
C LEU A 297 -10.55 -18.00 -9.74
N LYS A 298 -9.79 -18.95 -9.19
CA LYS A 298 -8.48 -19.33 -9.73
C LYS A 298 -8.57 -19.82 -11.17
N ILE A 299 -9.55 -20.66 -11.47
CA ILE A 299 -9.78 -21.16 -12.84
C ILE A 299 -10.10 -19.98 -13.78
N ASP A 300 -10.90 -19.03 -13.34
CA ASP A 300 -11.25 -17.86 -14.16
C ASP A 300 -10.04 -16.91 -14.34
N PHE A 301 -9.21 -16.73 -13.33
CA PHE A 301 -7.94 -16.01 -13.43
C PHE A 301 -6.99 -16.66 -14.46
N ASP A 302 -6.82 -17.98 -14.39
CA ASP A 302 -5.96 -18.74 -15.31
C ASP A 302 -6.47 -18.64 -16.77
N LYS A 303 -7.79 -18.64 -16.99
CA LYS A 303 -8.39 -18.45 -18.32
C LYS A 303 -8.14 -17.08 -18.93
N GLN A 304 -8.03 -16.03 -18.10
CA GLN A 304 -7.73 -14.67 -18.55
C GLN A 304 -6.27 -14.52 -19.01
N GLY A 305 -5.40 -15.47 -18.67
CA GLY A 305 -3.99 -15.48 -19.07
C GLY A 305 -3.12 -14.48 -18.32
N PHE A 306 -3.54 -14.03 -17.14
CA PHE A 306 -2.75 -13.18 -16.27
C PHE A 306 -1.51 -13.89 -15.72
N SER A 307 -0.44 -13.13 -15.46
CA SER A 307 0.75 -13.65 -14.83
C SER A 307 0.51 -13.86 -13.33
N PHE A 308 0.94 -15.02 -12.82
CA PHE A 308 0.82 -15.34 -11.40
C PHE A 308 1.99 -14.70 -10.63
N ASP A 309 1.81 -13.47 -10.17
CA ASP A 309 2.80 -12.74 -9.38
C ASP A 309 2.78 -13.14 -7.90
N ASN A 310 3.76 -12.67 -7.12
CA ASN A 310 3.84 -12.97 -5.69
C ASN A 310 2.64 -12.42 -4.90
N ILE A 311 2.06 -11.30 -5.31
CA ILE A 311 0.91 -10.69 -4.60
C ILE A 311 -0.32 -11.58 -4.73
N MET A 312 -0.60 -12.02 -5.95
CA MET A 312 -1.71 -12.94 -6.23
C MET A 312 -1.51 -14.28 -5.52
N ALA A 313 -0.29 -14.85 -5.62
CA ALA A 313 0.06 -16.10 -4.97
C ALA A 313 -0.13 -16.01 -3.46
N ASN A 314 0.40 -14.97 -2.82
CA ASN A 314 0.30 -14.75 -1.39
C ASN A 314 -1.16 -14.62 -0.93
N THR A 315 -1.97 -13.89 -1.70
CA THR A 315 -3.40 -13.71 -1.39
C THR A 315 -4.13 -15.05 -1.46
N LEU A 316 -3.90 -15.85 -2.49
CA LEU A 316 -4.58 -17.15 -2.66
C LEU A 316 -4.09 -18.20 -1.67
N ILE A 317 -2.78 -18.24 -1.34
CA ILE A 317 -2.21 -19.10 -0.29
C ILE A 317 -2.88 -18.79 1.06
N ASN A 318 -3.07 -17.49 1.38
CA ASN A 318 -3.75 -17.09 2.60
C ASN A 318 -5.21 -17.58 2.65
N VAL A 319 -5.96 -17.47 1.54
CA VAL A 319 -7.33 -18.00 1.46
C VAL A 319 -7.35 -19.52 1.69
N TYR A 320 -6.46 -20.26 1.02
CA TYR A 320 -6.38 -21.71 1.20
C TYR A 320 -6.00 -22.10 2.62
N GLY A 321 -5.07 -21.35 3.24
CA GLY A 321 -4.70 -21.53 4.65
C GLY A 321 -5.89 -21.41 5.59
N LYS A 322 -6.65 -20.32 5.46
CA LYS A 322 -7.87 -20.10 6.25
C LYS A 322 -8.95 -21.16 6.05
N CYS A 323 -9.05 -21.70 4.82
CA CYS A 323 -9.92 -22.84 4.50
C CYS A 323 -9.36 -24.18 5.01
N ARG A 324 -8.13 -24.22 5.56
CA ARG A 324 -7.38 -25.45 5.92
C ARG A 324 -7.05 -26.34 4.71
N ALA A 325 -7.01 -25.80 3.53
CA ALA A 325 -6.65 -26.48 2.28
C ALA A 325 -5.12 -26.42 2.09
N VAL A 326 -4.38 -27.09 2.96
CA VAL A 326 -2.91 -27.00 3.03
C VAL A 326 -2.24 -27.54 1.77
N VAL A 327 -2.81 -28.60 1.18
CA VAL A 327 -2.24 -29.23 -0.04
C VAL A 327 -2.25 -28.25 -1.20
N GLU A 328 -3.36 -27.55 -1.41
CA GLU A 328 -3.51 -26.54 -2.44
C GLU A 328 -2.57 -25.34 -2.21
N ALA A 329 -2.38 -24.94 -0.94
CA ALA A 329 -1.43 -23.91 -0.57
C ALA A 329 0.04 -24.31 -0.88
N GLU A 330 0.41 -25.56 -0.57
CA GLU A 330 1.74 -26.12 -0.85
C GLU A 330 2.01 -26.22 -2.37
N GLU A 331 1.03 -26.64 -3.15
CA GLU A 331 1.14 -26.71 -4.60
C GLU A 331 1.39 -25.32 -5.22
N LEU A 332 0.65 -24.32 -4.78
CA LEU A 332 0.88 -22.94 -5.21
C LEU A 332 2.26 -22.44 -4.81
N PHE A 333 2.64 -22.64 -3.56
CA PHE A 333 3.95 -22.23 -3.04
C PHE A 333 5.09 -22.88 -3.82
N ALA A 334 4.97 -24.15 -4.15
CA ALA A 334 5.96 -24.88 -4.95
C ALA A 334 6.07 -24.36 -6.41
N GLY A 335 5.00 -23.77 -6.93
CA GLY A 335 4.96 -23.17 -8.27
C GLY A 335 5.61 -21.80 -8.37
N ILE A 336 5.92 -21.13 -7.25
CA ILE A 336 6.53 -19.79 -7.24
C ILE A 336 8.03 -19.90 -7.51
N ALA A 337 8.49 -19.29 -8.60
CA ALA A 337 9.90 -19.36 -9.00
C ALA A 337 10.86 -18.67 -8.01
N CYS A 338 10.45 -17.51 -7.47
CA CYS A 338 11.25 -16.73 -6.52
C CYS A 338 10.36 -16.25 -5.35
N PRO A 339 10.13 -17.11 -4.33
CA PRO A 339 9.38 -16.71 -3.14
C PRO A 339 10.11 -15.59 -2.38
N ASP A 340 9.37 -14.58 -1.96
CA ASP A 340 9.89 -13.49 -1.12
C ASP A 340 9.60 -13.73 0.38
N VAL A 341 10.01 -12.79 1.23
CA VAL A 341 9.81 -12.88 2.69
C VAL A 341 8.31 -12.92 3.03
N VAL A 342 7.46 -12.22 2.25
CA VAL A 342 6.01 -12.21 2.43
C VAL A 342 5.43 -13.58 2.11
N THR A 343 5.86 -14.20 1.01
CA THR A 343 5.43 -15.54 0.61
C THR A 343 5.74 -16.58 1.69
N TRP A 344 6.95 -16.54 2.26
CA TRP A 344 7.31 -17.42 3.36
C TRP A 344 6.48 -17.16 4.61
N SER A 345 6.26 -15.88 4.96
CA SER A 345 5.44 -15.49 6.11
C SER A 345 4.02 -16.03 6.02
N VAL A 346 3.40 -15.91 4.85
CA VAL A 346 2.05 -16.44 4.62
C VAL A 346 2.03 -17.96 4.75
N MET A 347 3.04 -18.67 4.20
CA MET A 347 3.11 -20.14 4.31
C MET A 347 3.34 -20.61 5.76
N PHE A 348 4.15 -19.89 6.55
CA PHE A 348 4.29 -20.14 7.97
C PHE A 348 2.96 -19.96 8.73
N SER A 349 2.18 -18.93 8.37
CA SER A 349 0.84 -18.74 8.98
C SER A 349 -0.10 -19.90 8.65
N VAL A 350 -0.07 -20.40 7.40
CA VAL A 350 -0.85 -21.58 7.01
C VAL A 350 -0.49 -22.79 7.85
N TYR A 351 0.80 -23.06 8.07
CA TYR A 351 1.25 -24.17 8.90
C TYR A 351 0.88 -23.97 10.37
N ALA A 352 0.99 -22.74 10.88
CA ALA A 352 0.63 -22.42 12.26
C ALA A 352 -0.87 -22.66 12.53
N GLU A 353 -1.74 -22.17 11.64
CA GLU A 353 -3.20 -22.34 11.75
C GLU A 353 -3.66 -23.78 11.56
N SER A 354 -2.90 -24.58 10.79
CA SER A 354 -3.18 -25.99 10.55
C SER A 354 -2.52 -26.91 11.58
N GLY A 355 -1.71 -26.39 12.51
CA GLY A 355 -1.01 -27.17 13.53
C GLY A 355 0.14 -28.05 12.97
N LEU A 356 0.69 -27.71 11.81
CA LEU A 356 1.72 -28.46 11.10
C LEU A 356 3.13 -27.92 11.39
N GLY A 357 3.52 -27.89 12.67
CA GLY A 357 4.80 -27.35 13.11
C GLY A 357 6.03 -28.07 12.52
N ASP A 358 5.95 -29.37 12.23
CA ASP A 358 7.05 -30.11 11.58
C ASP A 358 7.34 -29.56 10.18
N LYS A 359 6.29 -29.23 9.41
CA LYS A 359 6.43 -28.64 8.08
C LYS A 359 6.98 -27.21 8.17
N ALA A 360 6.55 -26.44 9.15
CA ALA A 360 7.11 -25.10 9.41
C ALA A 360 8.60 -25.20 9.78
N SER A 361 8.97 -26.12 10.64
CA SER A 361 10.38 -26.36 11.03
C SER A 361 11.23 -26.75 9.84
N HIS A 362 10.72 -27.62 8.96
CA HIS A 362 11.42 -28.02 7.74
C HIS A 362 11.57 -26.86 6.76
N LEU A 363 10.53 -26.03 6.57
CA LEU A 363 10.58 -24.86 5.71
C LEU A 363 11.61 -23.85 6.24
N TYR A 364 11.62 -23.58 7.56
CA TYR A 364 12.58 -22.70 8.19
C TYR A 364 14.03 -23.13 7.95
N LYS A 365 14.35 -24.40 8.20
CA LYS A 365 15.70 -24.95 7.94
C LYS A 365 16.11 -24.84 6.47
N ARG A 366 15.16 -25.02 5.54
CA ARG A 366 15.41 -24.82 4.10
C ARG A 366 15.77 -23.37 3.78
N ILE A 367 15.02 -22.40 4.32
CA ILE A 367 15.28 -20.97 4.09
C ILE A 367 16.67 -20.62 4.62
N GLN A 368 17.03 -21.06 5.82
CA GLN A 368 18.36 -20.85 6.41
C GLN A 368 19.48 -21.43 5.53
N ALA A 369 19.28 -22.62 4.96
CA ALA A 369 20.27 -23.31 4.15
C ALA A 369 20.50 -22.67 2.78
N PHE A 370 19.41 -22.23 2.11
CA PHE A 370 19.47 -21.73 0.72
C PHE A 370 19.53 -20.19 0.62
N HIS A 371 19.11 -19.48 1.65
CA HIS A 371 19.09 -18.01 1.69
C HIS A 371 19.72 -17.49 3.00
N PRO A 372 21.00 -17.81 3.26
CA PRO A 372 21.69 -17.33 4.46
C PRO A 372 21.79 -15.80 4.41
N GLY A 373 21.28 -15.14 5.44
CA GLY A 373 21.30 -13.66 5.53
C GLY A 373 19.98 -12.98 5.18
N VAL A 374 18.91 -13.73 4.88
CA VAL A 374 17.58 -13.14 4.78
C VAL A 374 17.12 -12.71 6.18
N ILE A 375 16.79 -11.42 6.29
CA ILE A 375 16.20 -10.88 7.52
C ILE A 375 14.70 -11.19 7.48
N LEU A 376 14.27 -12.10 8.35
CA LEU A 376 12.85 -12.39 8.53
C LEU A 376 12.17 -11.27 9.32
N THR A 377 10.94 -10.93 8.94
CA THR A 377 10.17 -9.91 9.65
C THR A 377 9.71 -10.44 11.01
N GLU A 378 9.41 -9.52 11.93
CA GLU A 378 8.79 -9.85 13.23
C GLU A 378 7.57 -10.78 13.07
N ALA A 379 6.67 -10.44 12.15
CA ALA A 379 5.46 -11.21 11.85
C ALA A 379 5.78 -12.66 11.40
N THR A 380 6.85 -12.82 10.60
CA THR A 380 7.31 -14.14 10.15
C THR A 380 7.83 -14.98 11.33
N LEU A 381 8.69 -14.38 12.18
CA LEU A 381 9.23 -15.04 13.36
C LEU A 381 8.13 -15.48 14.33
N MET A 382 7.12 -14.62 14.54
CA MET A 382 5.93 -14.93 15.33
C MET A 382 5.11 -16.09 14.75
N SER A 383 4.96 -16.14 13.43
CA SER A 383 4.25 -17.24 12.77
C SER A 383 5.01 -18.56 12.91
N ILE A 384 6.35 -18.54 12.82
CA ILE A 384 7.18 -19.73 13.04
C ILE A 384 7.08 -20.20 14.49
N LEU A 385 7.19 -19.29 15.47
CA LEU A 385 7.02 -19.62 16.89
C LEU A 385 5.66 -20.28 17.16
N LYS A 386 4.56 -19.69 16.65
CA LYS A 386 3.22 -20.27 16.79
C LYS A 386 3.11 -21.66 16.16
N ALA A 387 3.73 -21.88 15.01
CA ALA A 387 3.75 -23.19 14.38
C ALA A 387 4.56 -24.21 15.20
N CYS A 388 5.71 -23.83 15.72
CA CYS A 388 6.60 -24.68 16.51
C CYS A 388 6.04 -25.00 17.90
N CYS A 389 5.19 -24.12 18.48
CA CYS A 389 4.49 -24.41 19.75
C CYS A 389 3.71 -25.74 19.74
N ASN A 390 3.20 -26.13 18.56
CA ASN A 390 2.41 -27.36 18.44
C ASN A 390 3.26 -28.64 18.40
N THR A 391 4.55 -28.52 18.08
CA THR A 391 5.48 -29.67 18.00
C THR A 391 6.43 -29.77 19.19
N GLY A 392 6.50 -28.74 20.03
CA GLY A 392 7.42 -28.70 21.18
C GLY A 392 8.90 -28.66 20.74
N ASN A 393 9.22 -28.08 19.60
CA ASN A 393 10.60 -28.01 19.07
C ASN A 393 11.37 -26.87 19.76
N LEU A 394 12.11 -27.23 20.81
CA LEU A 394 12.86 -26.29 21.65
C LEU A 394 14.00 -25.60 20.87
N ASP A 395 14.74 -26.33 20.04
CA ASP A 395 15.90 -25.81 19.31
C ASP A 395 15.52 -24.58 18.46
N ILE A 396 14.39 -24.66 17.74
CA ILE A 396 13.91 -23.54 16.91
C ILE A 396 13.37 -22.39 17.79
N CYS A 397 12.74 -22.70 18.92
CA CYS A 397 12.28 -21.67 19.86
C CYS A 397 13.47 -20.85 20.40
N GLU A 398 14.56 -21.51 20.79
CA GLU A 398 15.78 -20.86 21.28
C GLU A 398 16.45 -20.01 20.19
N GLU A 399 16.56 -20.54 18.98
CA GLU A 399 17.14 -19.82 17.84
C GLU A 399 16.33 -18.54 17.51
N ILE A 400 15.00 -18.65 17.45
CA ILE A 400 14.13 -17.50 17.18
C ILE A 400 14.17 -16.51 18.34
N HIS A 401 14.18 -16.98 19.59
CA HIS A 401 14.32 -16.13 20.76
C HIS A 401 15.61 -15.32 20.70
N PHE A 402 16.74 -15.96 20.35
CA PHE A 402 18.02 -15.27 20.16
C PHE A 402 17.95 -14.17 19.06
N ILE A 403 17.28 -14.44 17.93
CA ILE A 403 17.09 -13.45 16.87
C ILE A 403 16.23 -12.28 17.37
N LEU A 404 15.14 -12.54 18.07
CA LEU A 404 14.24 -11.52 18.60
C LEU A 404 14.94 -10.65 19.64
N THR A 405 15.71 -11.23 20.53
CA THR A 405 16.51 -10.51 21.55
C THR A 405 17.59 -9.66 20.90
N SER A 406 18.29 -10.17 19.89
CA SER A 406 19.31 -9.41 19.18
C SER A 406 18.75 -8.20 18.42
N ALA A 407 17.46 -8.24 18.06
CA ALA A 407 16.73 -7.15 17.43
C ALA A 407 15.95 -6.24 18.43
N ASN A 408 16.07 -6.49 19.74
CA ASN A 408 15.30 -5.83 20.82
C ASN A 408 13.77 -5.96 20.69
N TYR A 409 13.28 -7.01 20.05
CA TYR A 409 11.85 -7.28 19.92
C TYR A 409 11.28 -8.04 21.12
N ASP A 410 12.11 -8.63 21.97
CA ASP A 410 11.73 -9.35 23.18
C ASP A 410 11.04 -8.47 24.25
N GLN A 411 11.16 -7.14 24.13
CA GLN A 411 10.48 -6.18 25.00
C GLN A 411 9.03 -5.86 24.57
N ILE A 412 8.62 -6.33 23.39
CA ILE A 412 7.26 -6.11 22.90
C ILE A 412 6.32 -7.11 23.57
N PRO A 413 5.24 -6.67 24.28
CA PRO A 413 4.40 -7.56 25.09
C PRO A 413 3.80 -8.74 24.32
N SER A 414 3.39 -8.54 23.07
CA SER A 414 2.83 -9.60 22.21
C SER A 414 3.84 -10.69 21.86
N ILE A 415 5.11 -10.31 21.67
CA ILE A 415 6.20 -11.22 21.36
C ILE A 415 6.60 -12.00 22.60
N SER A 416 6.79 -11.31 23.74
CA SER A 416 7.13 -11.94 25.00
C SER A 416 6.07 -12.95 25.43
N ALA A 417 4.78 -12.60 25.31
CA ALA A 417 3.68 -13.52 25.62
C ALA A 417 3.72 -14.78 24.73
N THR A 418 4.04 -14.62 23.44
CA THR A 418 4.17 -15.76 22.50
C THR A 418 5.40 -16.62 22.82
N LEU A 419 6.53 -16.02 23.21
CA LEU A 419 7.73 -16.75 23.65
C LEU A 419 7.45 -17.54 24.91
N ILE A 420 6.82 -16.93 25.92
CA ILE A 420 6.43 -17.61 27.16
C ILE A 420 5.53 -18.82 26.86
N HIS A 421 4.53 -18.63 25.99
CA HIS A 421 3.66 -19.72 25.54
C HIS A 421 4.44 -20.82 24.81
N ALA A 422 5.39 -20.44 23.94
CA ALA A 422 6.23 -21.38 23.19
C ALA A 422 7.10 -22.24 24.15
N TYR A 423 7.80 -21.60 25.05
CA TYR A 423 8.60 -22.31 26.07
C TYR A 423 7.75 -23.21 26.97
N GLY A 424 6.57 -22.74 27.41
CA GLY A 424 5.63 -23.55 28.13
C GLY A 424 5.20 -24.81 27.40
N LYS A 425 4.93 -24.71 26.09
CA LYS A 425 4.61 -25.86 25.21
C LYS A 425 5.79 -26.80 24.99
N CYS A 426 7.02 -26.27 24.98
CA CYS A 426 8.26 -27.05 24.89
C CYS A 426 8.66 -27.68 26.26
N ALA A 427 7.82 -27.56 27.30
CA ALA A 427 8.09 -28.02 28.67
C ALA A 427 9.33 -27.36 29.33
N CYS A 428 9.76 -26.19 28.84
CA CYS A 428 10.90 -25.43 29.34
C CYS A 428 10.43 -24.32 30.29
N MET A 429 9.89 -24.70 31.45
CA MET A 429 9.26 -23.77 32.38
C MET A 429 10.22 -22.75 32.99
N LEU A 430 11.51 -23.09 33.11
CA LEU A 430 12.53 -22.15 33.64
C LEU A 430 12.69 -20.92 32.75
N ASP A 431 12.81 -21.12 31.44
CA ASP A 431 12.96 -20.04 30.47
C ASP A 431 11.66 -19.22 30.32
N ALA A 432 10.51 -19.90 30.42
CA ALA A 432 9.22 -19.22 30.45
C ALA A 432 9.08 -18.30 31.67
N PHE A 433 9.47 -18.77 32.87
CA PHE A 433 9.48 -17.95 34.08
C PHE A 433 10.51 -16.83 34.05
N TYR A 434 11.69 -17.08 33.48
CA TYR A 434 12.72 -16.07 33.34
C TYR A 434 12.21 -14.91 32.46
N LEU A 435 11.60 -15.20 31.32
CA LEU A 435 11.00 -14.19 30.46
C LEU A 435 9.88 -13.41 31.14
N PHE A 436 9.02 -14.11 31.86
CA PHE A 436 7.91 -13.50 32.60
C PHE A 436 8.38 -12.50 33.66
N ASP A 437 9.43 -12.87 34.40
CA ASP A 437 9.98 -12.06 35.51
C ASP A 437 10.68 -10.77 34.99
N HIS A 438 11.16 -10.80 33.74
CA HIS A 438 11.83 -9.65 33.09
C HIS A 438 10.89 -8.73 32.31
N LEU A 439 9.59 -9.05 32.24
CA LEU A 439 8.58 -8.19 31.63
C LEU A 439 8.26 -6.97 32.52
N HIS A 440 8.47 -5.77 31.99
CA HIS A 440 8.19 -4.54 32.72
C HIS A 440 6.70 -4.32 33.05
N ALA A 441 5.78 -4.90 32.28
CA ALA A 441 4.33 -4.85 32.50
C ALA A 441 3.65 -6.08 31.87
N PRO A 442 3.56 -7.22 32.58
CA PRO A 442 2.87 -8.41 32.06
C PRO A 442 1.39 -8.12 31.86
N ASP A 443 0.91 -8.35 30.64
CA ASP A 443 -0.49 -8.26 30.28
C ASP A 443 -1.27 -9.56 30.68
N ILE A 444 -2.60 -9.54 30.47
CA ILE A 444 -3.46 -10.70 30.80
C ILE A 444 -3.04 -11.92 29.96
N VAL A 445 -2.51 -11.70 28.72
CA VAL A 445 -2.09 -12.80 27.84
C VAL A 445 -0.82 -13.46 28.38
N ALA A 446 0.16 -12.68 28.87
CA ALA A 446 1.36 -13.20 29.51
C ALA A 446 1.02 -14.01 30.78
N TRP A 447 0.10 -13.52 31.62
CA TRP A 447 -0.38 -14.25 32.80
C TRP A 447 -1.05 -15.58 32.47
N THR A 448 -1.94 -15.57 31.45
CA THR A 448 -2.64 -16.79 31.02
C THR A 448 -1.73 -17.79 30.29
N SER A 449 -0.65 -17.33 29.69
CA SER A 449 0.33 -18.19 29.02
C SER A 449 1.29 -18.88 30.01
N CYS A 450 1.48 -18.30 31.19
CA CYS A 450 2.35 -18.84 32.24
C CYS A 450 1.63 -19.86 33.17
N CYS A 451 0.28 -19.83 33.20
CA CYS A 451 -0.55 -20.80 33.96
C CYS A 451 -0.87 -22.04 33.12
#